data_aa4ca2b8a1127de765791936616e55b0
#
_entry.id   aa4ca2b8a1127de765791936616e55b0
#
_cell.length_a   1.000
_cell.length_b   1.000
_cell.length_c   1.000
_cell.angle_alpha   90.00
_cell.angle_beta   90.00
_cell.angle_gamma   90.00
#
_symmetry.space_group_name_H-M   'P 1'
#
loop_
_entity.id
_entity.type
_entity.pdbx_description
1 polymer ?
#
loop_
_entity_poly.entity_id
_entity_poly.type
_entity_poly.pdbx_seq_one_letter_code
_entity_poly.pdbx_strand_id
1 'polypeptide(L)'
;ACREAGAGTIIVTGLAADARKLEVARLYGADHTIDVDNENSVRRVKELTEGKGADIVVDVSSYATQPVVDALSMVRPGGTIVLAGVKGFKSVDQFVSDLIVMKEITIKGAIGVTSSGYGRAIKLIESGRVDFSSMHTHDFPLADAELAIRTLAREIDGDESIHSCLIPP
;
A
#
# COMPACT_ATOMS: atom_id res chain seq x y z
N ALA A 1 7.33 7.64 -1.94
CA ALA A 1 6.57 8.21 -3.06
C ALA A 1 5.58 9.29 -2.58
N CYS A 2 4.61 8.98 -1.68
CA CYS A 2 3.60 9.97 -1.22
C CYS A 2 4.25 11.22 -0.60
N ARG A 3 5.21 11.04 0.30
CA ARG A 3 5.94 12.16 0.93
C ARG A 3 6.68 12.99 -0.11
N GLU A 4 7.36 12.35 -1.06
CA GLU A 4 8.06 13.03 -2.16
C GLU A 4 7.11 13.75 -3.15
N ALA A 5 5.86 13.31 -3.20
CA ALA A 5 4.80 13.98 -3.96
C ALA A 5 4.13 15.13 -3.19
N GLY A 6 4.58 15.44 -1.97
CA GLY A 6 4.08 16.55 -1.17
C GLY A 6 2.87 16.20 -0.29
N ALA A 7 2.59 14.92 -0.04
CA ALA A 7 1.53 14.57 0.90
C ALA A 7 1.85 15.07 2.31
N GLY A 8 0.90 15.73 2.94
CA GLY A 8 0.99 16.20 4.33
C GLY A 8 0.92 15.02 5.30
N THR A 9 -0.27 14.58 5.64
CA THR A 9 -0.47 13.41 6.49
C THR A 9 -0.53 12.13 5.65
N ILE A 10 0.25 11.13 6.03
CA ILE A 10 0.29 9.82 5.40
C ILE A 10 -0.13 8.76 6.41
N ILE A 11 -1.21 8.05 6.09
CA ILE A 11 -1.75 6.96 6.89
C ILE A 11 -1.59 5.67 6.09
N VAL A 12 -0.98 4.65 6.70
CA VAL A 12 -0.79 3.34 6.06
C VAL A 12 -1.56 2.29 6.86
N THR A 13 -2.34 1.47 6.15
CA THR A 13 -3.07 0.35 6.75
C THR A 13 -2.44 -0.97 6.36
N GLY A 14 -2.48 -1.95 7.26
CA GLY A 14 -2.00 -3.31 7.03
C GLY A 14 -2.62 -4.28 8.02
N LEU A 15 -2.41 -5.56 7.83
CA LEU A 15 -2.83 -6.62 8.75
C LEU A 15 -1.86 -6.71 9.95
N ALA A 16 -2.26 -7.37 11.03
CA ALA A 16 -1.35 -7.69 12.14
C ALA A 16 -0.09 -8.42 11.67
N ALA A 17 -0.24 -9.31 10.68
CA ALA A 17 0.86 -10.01 10.04
C ALA A 17 1.81 -9.08 9.24
N ASP A 18 1.43 -7.84 8.97
CA ASP A 18 2.27 -6.84 8.28
C ASP A 18 3.01 -5.91 9.26
N ALA A 19 3.11 -6.25 10.55
CA ALA A 19 3.69 -5.38 11.59
C ALA A 19 5.06 -4.81 11.17
N ARG A 20 5.98 -5.65 10.68
CA ARG A 20 7.28 -5.22 10.16
C ARG A 20 7.16 -4.24 8.99
N LYS A 21 6.23 -4.47 8.06
CA LYS A 21 5.99 -3.56 6.92
C LYS A 21 5.43 -2.23 7.39
N LEU A 22 4.58 -2.23 8.42
CA LEU A 22 4.06 -1.01 9.02
C LEU A 22 5.15 -0.21 9.74
N GLU A 23 6.11 -0.87 10.40
CA GLU A 23 7.29 -0.22 10.97
C GLU A 23 8.15 0.42 9.86
N VAL A 24 8.44 -0.31 8.81
CA VAL A 24 9.19 0.21 7.65
C VAL A 24 8.44 1.38 7.01
N ALA A 25 7.11 1.32 6.91
CA ALA A 25 6.33 2.45 6.40
C ALA A 25 6.54 3.73 7.22
N ARG A 26 6.66 3.63 8.55
CA ARG A 26 7.01 4.77 9.43
C ARG A 26 8.38 5.34 9.13
N LEU A 27 9.38 4.48 8.91
CA LEU A 27 10.73 4.93 8.52
C LEU A 27 10.70 5.71 7.19
N TYR A 28 9.79 5.37 6.29
CA TYR A 28 9.60 6.04 4.99
C TYR A 28 8.57 7.18 5.03
N GLY A 29 8.23 7.65 6.22
CA GLY A 29 7.45 8.87 6.41
C GLY A 29 5.94 8.68 6.49
N ALA A 30 5.45 7.49 6.86
CA ALA A 30 4.07 7.35 7.30
C ALA A 30 3.93 8.00 8.69
N ASP A 31 2.98 8.93 8.83
CA ASP A 31 2.70 9.60 10.09
C ASP A 31 1.91 8.68 11.03
N HIS A 32 1.05 7.84 10.46
CA HIS A 32 0.24 6.88 11.19
C HIS A 32 0.20 5.54 10.48
N THR A 33 0.15 4.47 11.28
CA THR A 33 -0.11 3.11 10.80
C THR A 33 -1.30 2.53 11.53
N ILE A 34 -2.13 1.77 10.84
CA ILE A 34 -3.35 1.16 11.37
C ILE A 34 -3.27 -0.34 11.09
N ASP A 35 -3.37 -1.14 12.15
CA ASP A 35 -3.56 -2.58 12.08
C ASP A 35 -5.06 -2.87 11.98
N VAL A 36 -5.51 -3.27 10.78
CA VAL A 36 -6.94 -3.44 10.50
C VAL A 36 -7.56 -4.69 11.13
N ASP A 37 -6.74 -5.60 11.66
CA ASP A 37 -7.22 -6.75 12.43
C ASP A 37 -7.64 -6.33 13.85
N ASN A 38 -7.05 -5.26 14.38
CA ASN A 38 -7.26 -4.78 15.74
C ASN A 38 -7.99 -3.42 15.82
N GLU A 39 -8.03 -2.66 14.71
CA GLU A 39 -8.65 -1.34 14.67
C GLU A 39 -9.62 -1.21 13.48
N ASN A 40 -10.70 -0.47 13.66
CA ASN A 40 -11.55 -0.07 12.55
C ASN A 40 -10.87 1.07 11.76
N SER A 41 -10.36 0.73 10.59
CA SER A 41 -9.59 1.63 9.73
C SER A 41 -10.38 2.86 9.29
N VAL A 42 -11.65 2.71 8.95
CA VAL A 42 -12.51 3.84 8.54
C VAL A 42 -12.68 4.84 9.67
N ARG A 43 -13.01 4.35 10.88
CA ARG A 43 -13.14 5.20 12.05
C ARG A 43 -11.83 5.91 12.36
N ARG A 44 -10.72 5.18 12.35
CA ARG A 44 -9.41 5.72 12.68
C ARG A 44 -8.95 6.79 11.68
N VAL A 45 -9.17 6.57 10.38
CA VAL A 45 -8.89 7.61 9.36
C VAL A 45 -9.74 8.85 9.59
N LYS A 46 -11.02 8.70 9.93
CA LYS A 46 -11.88 9.84 10.26
C LYS A 46 -11.39 10.62 11.48
N GLU A 47 -10.98 9.94 12.55
CA GLU A 47 -10.40 10.57 13.73
C GLU A 47 -9.14 11.38 13.37
N LEU A 48 -8.21 10.77 12.62
CA LEU A 48 -6.94 11.39 12.22
C LEU A 48 -7.11 12.55 11.22
N THR A 49 -8.27 12.64 10.58
CA THR A 49 -8.60 13.70 9.61
C THR A 49 -9.69 14.65 10.11
N GLU A 50 -9.92 14.70 11.42
CA GLU A 50 -10.95 15.58 12.05
C GLU A 50 -12.35 15.40 11.42
N GLY A 51 -12.69 14.17 11.06
CA GLY A 51 -13.97 13.83 10.43
C GLY A 51 -14.04 14.09 8.93
N LYS A 52 -13.08 14.80 8.35
CA LYS A 52 -13.10 15.18 6.92
C LYS A 52 -12.94 13.98 5.99
N GLY A 53 -12.04 13.06 6.33
CA GLY A 53 -11.58 11.96 5.48
C GLY A 53 -10.33 12.31 4.69
N ALA A 54 -9.74 11.30 4.05
CA ALA A 54 -8.51 11.45 3.27
C ALA A 54 -8.77 12.12 1.91
N ASP A 55 -7.87 12.99 1.46
CA ASP A 55 -7.92 13.59 0.13
C ASP A 55 -7.77 12.53 -0.96
N ILE A 56 -6.86 11.60 -0.74
CA ILE A 56 -6.55 10.50 -1.65
C ILE A 56 -6.47 9.20 -0.86
N VAL A 57 -7.14 8.16 -1.34
CA VAL A 57 -7.00 6.79 -0.84
C VAL A 57 -6.40 5.94 -1.95
N VAL A 58 -5.30 5.24 -1.66
CA VAL A 58 -4.63 4.36 -2.62
C VAL A 58 -4.74 2.93 -2.13
N ASP A 59 -5.47 2.09 -2.86
CA ASP A 59 -5.56 0.66 -2.58
C ASP A 59 -4.54 -0.11 -3.43
N VAL A 60 -3.55 -0.67 -2.77
CA VAL A 60 -2.50 -1.54 -3.35
C VAL A 60 -2.64 -3.00 -2.93
N SER A 61 -3.70 -3.35 -2.17
CA SER A 61 -3.93 -4.71 -1.71
C SER A 61 -4.35 -5.63 -2.85
N SER A 62 -3.80 -6.84 -2.89
CA SER A 62 -4.18 -7.87 -3.86
C SER A 62 -5.26 -8.78 -3.26
N TYR A 63 -6.22 -9.22 -4.09
CA TYR A 63 -7.27 -10.19 -3.79
C TYR A 63 -8.29 -9.79 -2.71
N ALA A 64 -7.97 -8.91 -1.77
CA ALA A 64 -8.90 -8.42 -0.76
C ALA A 64 -9.84 -7.35 -1.35
N THR A 65 -11.15 -7.52 -1.18
CA THR A 65 -12.17 -6.57 -1.70
C THR A 65 -12.59 -5.54 -0.66
N GLN A 66 -12.48 -5.85 0.63
CA GLN A 66 -12.86 -4.94 1.71
C GLN A 66 -12.19 -3.56 1.65
N PRO A 67 -10.89 -3.44 1.33
CA PRO A 67 -10.24 -2.12 1.21
C PRO A 67 -10.90 -1.19 0.18
N VAL A 68 -11.53 -1.75 -0.87
CA VAL A 68 -12.26 -0.95 -1.88
C VAL A 68 -13.53 -0.35 -1.27
N VAL A 69 -14.25 -1.15 -0.45
CA VAL A 69 -15.45 -0.69 0.26
C VAL A 69 -15.08 0.37 1.29
N ASP A 70 -14.04 0.11 2.08
CA ASP A 70 -13.55 1.02 3.11
C ASP A 70 -13.09 2.36 2.51
N ALA A 71 -12.45 2.33 1.34
CA ALA A 71 -11.99 3.52 0.63
C ALA A 71 -13.13 4.51 0.34
N LEU A 72 -14.33 4.02 -0.03
CA LEU A 72 -15.51 4.87 -0.26
C LEU A 72 -15.91 5.64 1.02
N SER A 73 -15.71 5.02 2.17
CA SER A 73 -16.02 5.62 3.48
C SER A 73 -14.91 6.54 3.97
N MET A 74 -13.64 6.17 3.74
CA MET A 74 -12.46 6.91 4.19
C MET A 74 -12.23 8.20 3.42
N VAL A 75 -12.48 8.19 2.10
CA VAL A 75 -12.22 9.36 1.25
C VAL A 75 -13.17 10.50 1.60
N ARG A 76 -12.67 11.75 1.55
CA ARG A 76 -13.52 12.93 1.75
C ARG A 76 -14.44 13.21 0.53
N PRO A 77 -15.48 14.05 0.67
CA PRO A 77 -16.16 14.58 -0.50
C PRO A 77 -15.19 15.29 -1.47
N GLY A 78 -15.37 15.09 -2.77
CA GLY A 78 -14.48 15.58 -3.82
C GLY A 78 -13.10 14.94 -3.84
N GLY A 79 -12.88 13.86 -3.07
CA GLY A 79 -11.59 13.15 -3.00
C GLY A 79 -11.39 12.13 -4.11
N THR A 80 -10.21 11.50 -4.12
CA THR A 80 -9.84 10.54 -5.15
C THR A 80 -9.50 9.18 -4.54
N ILE A 81 -10.00 8.10 -5.15
CA ILE A 81 -9.61 6.73 -4.86
C ILE A 81 -8.79 6.20 -6.02
N VAL A 82 -7.61 5.67 -5.75
CA VAL A 82 -6.75 5.02 -6.74
C VAL A 82 -6.72 3.51 -6.45
N LEU A 83 -7.20 2.71 -7.40
CA LEU A 83 -7.18 1.26 -7.32
C LEU A 83 -6.00 0.73 -8.13
N ALA A 84 -4.97 0.25 -7.45
CA ALA A 84 -3.76 -0.31 -8.04
C ALA A 84 -3.61 -1.82 -7.76
N GLY A 85 -4.21 -2.32 -6.68
CA GLY A 85 -4.23 -3.75 -6.36
C GLY A 85 -5.29 -4.52 -7.13
N VAL A 86 -4.90 -5.59 -7.85
CA VAL A 86 -5.83 -6.44 -8.62
C VAL A 86 -6.56 -7.41 -7.71
N LYS A 87 -7.88 -7.52 -7.86
CA LYS A 87 -8.74 -8.37 -7.01
C LYS A 87 -8.98 -9.78 -7.57
N GLY A 88 -8.27 -10.18 -8.64
CA GLY A 88 -8.46 -11.49 -9.27
C GLY A 88 -9.83 -11.63 -9.93
N PHE A 89 -10.37 -10.55 -10.46
CA PHE A 89 -11.71 -10.46 -11.07
C PHE A 89 -12.86 -10.83 -10.13
N LYS A 90 -12.64 -10.80 -8.81
CA LYS A 90 -13.72 -10.97 -7.83
C LYS A 90 -14.64 -9.75 -7.85
N SER A 91 -15.94 -9.98 -7.68
CA SER A 91 -16.88 -8.90 -7.40
C SER A 91 -16.58 -8.29 -6.02
N VAL A 92 -16.91 -7.01 -5.88
CA VAL A 92 -16.78 -6.30 -4.61
C VAL A 92 -18.16 -6.22 -3.99
N ASP A 93 -18.39 -7.06 -2.98
CA ASP A 93 -19.65 -7.06 -2.25
C ASP A 93 -19.78 -5.78 -1.41
N GLN A 94 -21.03 -5.32 -1.22
CA GLN A 94 -21.33 -4.09 -0.47
C GLN A 94 -20.71 -2.80 -1.08
N PHE A 95 -20.37 -2.83 -2.36
CA PHE A 95 -19.94 -1.62 -3.07
C PHE A 95 -21.15 -0.71 -3.35
N VAL A 96 -21.28 0.35 -2.53
CA VAL A 96 -22.40 1.31 -2.62
C VAL A 96 -22.01 2.45 -3.55
N SER A 97 -22.42 2.33 -4.83
CA SER A 97 -22.11 3.34 -5.86
C SER A 97 -22.65 4.73 -5.57
N ASP A 98 -23.74 4.83 -4.80
CA ASP A 98 -24.34 6.10 -4.43
C ASP A 98 -23.38 7.00 -3.63
N LEU A 99 -22.46 6.40 -2.88
CA LEU A 99 -21.41 7.16 -2.20
C LEU A 99 -20.50 7.93 -3.17
N ILE A 100 -20.33 7.41 -4.39
CA ILE A 100 -19.53 8.09 -5.43
C ILE A 100 -20.26 9.36 -5.86
N VAL A 101 -21.54 9.23 -6.12
CA VAL A 101 -22.38 10.36 -6.56
C VAL A 101 -22.53 11.39 -5.46
N MET A 102 -22.92 10.96 -4.26
CA MET A 102 -23.19 11.86 -3.13
C MET A 102 -21.96 12.60 -2.60
N LYS A 103 -20.78 11.99 -2.73
CA LYS A 103 -19.50 12.56 -2.29
C LYS A 103 -18.69 13.15 -3.45
N GLU A 104 -19.17 13.05 -4.70
CA GLU A 104 -18.44 13.53 -5.91
C GLU A 104 -17.04 12.93 -6.03
N ILE A 105 -16.90 11.62 -5.72
CA ILE A 105 -15.60 10.92 -5.68
C ILE A 105 -15.10 10.63 -7.09
N THR A 106 -13.80 10.82 -7.31
CA THR A 106 -13.12 10.30 -8.48
C THR A 106 -12.51 8.93 -8.17
N ILE A 107 -12.80 7.90 -8.99
CA ILE A 107 -12.15 6.59 -8.90
C ILE A 107 -11.26 6.41 -10.12
N LYS A 108 -9.99 6.09 -9.89
CA LYS A 108 -8.97 5.92 -10.94
C LYS A 108 -8.26 4.57 -10.81
N GLY A 109 -8.21 3.82 -11.90
CA GLY A 109 -7.37 2.63 -11.99
C GLY A 109 -5.92 3.00 -12.27
N ALA A 110 -4.99 2.23 -11.70
CA ALA A 110 -3.57 2.31 -12.02
C ALA A 110 -3.00 0.88 -12.12
N ILE A 111 -2.41 0.55 -13.25
CA ILE A 111 -1.83 -0.77 -13.47
C ILE A 111 -0.44 -0.67 -14.06
N GLY A 112 0.39 -1.60 -13.68
CA GLY A 112 1.71 -1.83 -14.24
C GLY A 112 2.70 -0.73 -13.93
N VAL A 113 3.82 -0.82 -14.60
CA VAL A 113 4.89 0.17 -14.51
C VAL A 113 5.12 0.75 -15.90
N THR A 114 5.09 2.07 -15.99
CA THR A 114 5.41 2.78 -17.23
C THR A 114 6.90 3.11 -17.29
N SER A 115 7.44 3.29 -18.50
CA SER A 115 8.84 3.74 -18.67
C SER A 115 9.11 5.04 -17.90
N SER A 116 8.14 5.96 -17.87
CA SER A 116 8.27 7.20 -17.08
C SER A 116 8.27 6.94 -15.58
N GLY A 117 7.56 5.91 -15.11
CA GLY A 117 7.56 5.46 -13.71
C GLY A 117 8.93 4.94 -13.31
N TYR A 118 9.53 4.07 -14.12
CA TYR A 118 10.90 3.60 -13.91
C TYR A 118 11.90 4.76 -13.87
N GLY A 119 11.86 5.67 -14.83
CA GLY A 119 12.76 6.81 -14.87
C GLY A 119 12.66 7.71 -13.62
N ARG A 120 11.45 7.90 -13.06
CA ARG A 120 11.26 8.63 -11.82
C ARG A 120 11.81 7.87 -10.61
N ALA A 121 11.59 6.56 -10.55
CA ALA A 121 12.11 5.71 -9.47
C ALA A 121 13.65 5.72 -9.45
N ILE A 122 14.29 5.57 -10.61
CA ILE A 122 15.75 5.65 -10.74
C ILE A 122 16.26 6.99 -10.23
N LYS A 123 15.68 8.11 -10.67
CA LYS A 123 16.06 9.45 -10.21
C LYS A 123 15.88 9.63 -8.69
N LEU A 124 14.85 9.03 -8.10
CA LEU A 124 14.64 9.08 -6.65
C LEU A 124 15.74 8.31 -5.93
N ILE A 125 16.12 7.13 -6.41
CA ILE A 125 17.22 6.32 -5.85
C ILE A 125 18.55 7.06 -6.00
N GLU A 126 18.88 7.56 -7.18
CA GLU A 126 20.10 8.30 -7.46
C GLU A 126 20.24 9.58 -6.64
N SER A 127 19.12 10.21 -6.28
CA SER A 127 19.13 11.44 -5.46
C SER A 127 19.64 11.24 -4.04
N GLY A 128 19.67 9.99 -3.53
CA GLY A 128 20.05 9.67 -2.16
C GLY A 128 19.14 10.24 -1.08
N ARG A 129 18.00 10.86 -1.46
CA ARG A 129 17.06 11.47 -0.50
C ARG A 129 16.30 10.45 0.34
N VAL A 130 16.18 9.24 -0.16
CA VAL A 130 15.51 8.13 0.52
C VAL A 130 16.49 6.95 0.56
N ASP A 131 16.81 6.49 1.75
CA ASP A 131 17.56 5.25 1.94
C ASP A 131 16.61 4.06 1.86
N PHE A 132 16.73 3.25 0.83
CA PHE A 132 15.90 2.06 0.61
C PHE A 132 16.45 0.78 1.26
N SER A 133 17.56 0.85 2.01
CA SER A 133 18.20 -0.32 2.62
C SER A 133 17.26 -1.11 3.54
N SER A 134 16.39 -0.42 4.29
CA SER A 134 15.43 -1.05 5.19
C SER A 134 14.32 -1.86 4.46
N MET A 135 14.14 -1.66 3.16
CA MET A 135 13.18 -2.44 2.37
C MET A 135 13.78 -3.76 1.89
N HIS A 136 15.10 -3.80 1.67
CA HIS A 136 15.79 -5.00 1.22
C HIS A 136 16.05 -5.92 2.41
N THR A 137 15.49 -7.11 2.37
CA THR A 137 15.50 -8.01 3.54
C THR A 137 16.22 -9.32 3.29
N HIS A 138 16.26 -9.80 2.06
CA HIS A 138 16.77 -11.14 1.75
C HIS A 138 17.51 -11.17 0.42
N ASP A 139 18.66 -11.87 0.44
CA ASP A 139 19.40 -12.28 -0.73
C ASP A 139 19.43 -13.81 -0.82
N PHE A 140 19.05 -14.34 -1.97
CA PHE A 140 19.09 -15.77 -2.22
C PHE A 140 20.00 -16.05 -3.42
N PRO A 141 20.83 -17.12 -3.37
CA PRO A 141 21.48 -17.64 -4.57
C PRO A 141 20.44 -17.99 -5.63
N LEU A 142 20.77 -17.85 -6.90
CA LEU A 142 19.85 -18.21 -7.99
C LEU A 142 19.34 -19.66 -7.90
N ALA A 143 20.16 -20.57 -7.36
CA ALA A 143 19.78 -21.97 -7.11
C ALA A 143 18.60 -22.11 -6.12
N ASP A 144 18.40 -21.13 -5.25
CA ASP A 144 17.38 -21.15 -4.19
C ASP A 144 16.14 -20.30 -4.58
N ALA A 145 15.88 -20.12 -5.87
CA ALA A 145 14.77 -19.29 -6.37
C ALA A 145 13.40 -19.75 -5.85
N GLU A 146 13.19 -21.08 -5.71
CA GLU A 146 11.96 -21.63 -5.11
C GLU A 146 11.81 -21.19 -3.66
N LEU A 147 12.88 -21.27 -2.86
CA LEU A 147 12.88 -20.81 -1.47
C LEU A 147 12.56 -19.33 -1.37
N ALA A 148 13.15 -18.50 -2.25
CA ALA A 148 12.88 -17.07 -2.30
C ALA A 148 11.38 -16.77 -2.55
N ILE A 149 10.75 -17.49 -3.47
CA ILE A 149 9.32 -17.35 -3.77
C ILE A 149 8.47 -17.75 -2.55
N ARG A 150 8.79 -18.89 -1.92
CA ARG A 150 8.06 -19.39 -0.75
C ARG A 150 8.20 -18.45 0.46
N THR A 151 9.36 -17.86 0.66
CA THR A 151 9.59 -16.84 1.70
C THR A 151 8.73 -15.60 1.44
N LEU A 152 8.70 -15.09 0.20
CA LEU A 152 7.83 -13.97 -0.17
C LEU A 152 6.34 -14.31 -0.02
N ALA A 153 5.96 -15.55 -0.30
CA ALA A 153 4.59 -16.06 -0.14
C ALA A 153 4.20 -16.31 1.34
N ARG A 154 5.15 -16.12 2.28
CA ARG A 154 4.98 -16.41 3.72
C ARG A 154 4.68 -17.88 4.01
N GLU A 155 5.24 -18.77 3.23
CA GLU A 155 5.15 -20.21 3.43
C GLU A 155 6.27 -20.74 4.34
N ILE A 156 7.22 -19.88 4.73
CA ILE A 156 8.31 -20.19 5.65
C ILE A 156 8.04 -19.51 6.98
N ASP A 157 7.82 -20.31 8.01
CA ASP A 157 7.51 -19.81 9.35
C ASP A 157 8.65 -18.97 9.93
N GLY A 158 8.30 -17.83 10.51
CA GLY A 158 9.25 -16.94 11.18
C GLY A 158 10.09 -16.09 10.24
N ASP A 159 9.86 -16.16 8.93
CA ASP A 159 10.59 -15.39 7.95
C ASP A 159 9.69 -14.33 7.28
N GLU A 160 9.96 -13.06 7.55
CA GLU A 160 9.18 -11.92 7.07
C GLU A 160 9.93 -11.16 5.97
N SER A 161 9.81 -11.62 4.73
CA SER A 161 10.36 -10.90 3.59
C SER A 161 9.51 -9.70 3.18
N ILE A 162 10.17 -8.56 2.98
CA ILE A 162 9.59 -7.36 2.34
C ILE A 162 10.03 -7.31 0.89
N HIS A 163 11.31 -7.52 0.64
CA HIS A 163 11.92 -7.53 -0.67
C HIS A 163 13.06 -8.53 -0.70
N SER A 164 13.06 -9.39 -1.71
CA SER A 164 14.09 -10.39 -1.93
C SER A 164 14.76 -10.23 -3.29
N CYS A 165 16.06 -10.47 -3.34
CA CYS A 165 16.83 -10.54 -4.57
C CYS A 165 17.36 -11.95 -4.81
N LEU A 166 17.45 -12.33 -6.08
CA LEU A 166 18.22 -13.49 -6.51
C LEU A 166 19.59 -13.00 -6.98
N ILE A 167 20.64 -13.53 -6.36
CA ILE A 167 22.02 -13.16 -6.67
C ILE A 167 22.60 -14.21 -7.63
N PRO A 168 23.02 -13.80 -8.82
CA PRO A 168 23.73 -14.71 -9.73
C PRO A 168 25.07 -15.14 -9.14
N PRO A 169 25.62 -16.30 -9.60
CA PRO A 169 26.92 -16.78 -9.16
C PRO A 169 28.07 -15.86 -9.58
#